data_7d486019217b410281f6fd4bab54c12d
#
_entry.id   7d486019217b410281f6fd4bab54c12d
#
_cell.length_a   1.000
_cell.length_b   1.000
_cell.length_c   1.000
_cell.angle_alpha   90.00
_cell.angle_beta   90.00
_cell.angle_gamma   90.00
#
_symmetry.space_group_name_H-M   'P 1'
#
loop_
_entity.id
_entity.type
_entity.pdbx_description
1 polymer ?
#
loop_
_entity_poly.entity_id
_entity_poly.type
_entity_poly.pdbx_seq_one_letter_code
_entity_poly.pdbx_strand_id
1 'polypeptide(L)'
;RFDIDNAHVYQEMDKAYKDGYTPSVHDGFATIVMPLIATGDVKGNSVTVTPGLGSTTDSPFVYRNYQKTVKQKKNIVDGNKTKESYLIRLDLELSPDRINGIYPVTIDIEAVGGDNGAVRQSYTAYVTITDGKDPDEPTPTPDPPSSQPKVIVNGYTVESSPVTAGDSCTVRITLKNTSGTQSIQNLTVTAACDSPNFALQNDSDTIFISTLDKGQTTEIELSYKTDLQTPGARYQITLAM
;
A
#
# COMPACT_ATOMS: atom_id res chain seq x y z
N ARG A 1 41.84 -16.66 12.69
CA ARG A 1 41.31 -16.20 11.40
C ARG A 1 40.48 -17.28 10.75
N PHE A 2 39.50 -16.88 9.99
CA PHE A 2 38.69 -17.78 9.17
C PHE A 2 38.88 -17.41 7.70
N ASP A 3 38.85 -18.39 6.84
CA ASP A 3 38.82 -18.20 5.39
C ASP A 3 37.62 -18.99 4.81
N ILE A 4 36.99 -18.45 3.78
CA ILE A 4 35.92 -19.17 3.08
C ILE A 4 36.55 -20.31 2.29
N ASP A 5 36.02 -21.53 2.42
CA ASP A 5 36.39 -22.62 1.51
C ASP A 5 35.79 -22.33 0.11
N ASN A 6 36.64 -21.79 -0.75
CA ASN A 6 36.23 -21.37 -2.08
C ASN A 6 36.30 -22.50 -3.14
N ALA A 7 36.87 -23.65 -2.78
CA ALA A 7 37.20 -24.69 -3.75
C ALA A 7 36.17 -25.84 -3.84
N HIS A 8 35.39 -26.04 -2.78
CA HIS A 8 34.47 -27.18 -2.69
C HIS A 8 33.01 -26.76 -2.71
N VAL A 9 32.15 -27.65 -3.23
CA VAL A 9 30.69 -27.50 -3.20
C VAL A 9 30.17 -28.24 -1.96
N TYR A 10 29.55 -27.50 -1.05
CA TYR A 10 28.91 -28.04 0.17
C TYR A 10 27.43 -28.31 -0.10
N GLN A 11 26.80 -28.98 0.86
CA GLN A 11 25.36 -29.23 0.81
C GLN A 11 24.60 -27.90 0.63
N GLU A 12 23.61 -27.89 -0.27
CA GLU A 12 22.77 -26.72 -0.60
C GLU A 12 23.49 -25.61 -1.36
N MET A 13 24.68 -25.85 -1.86
CA MET A 13 25.35 -24.99 -2.83
C MET A 13 25.21 -25.61 -4.24
N ASP A 14 24.94 -24.75 -5.22
CA ASP A 14 24.90 -25.14 -6.64
C ASP A 14 26.31 -25.21 -7.24
N LYS A 15 27.24 -24.42 -6.72
CA LYS A 15 28.64 -24.31 -7.17
C LYS A 15 29.56 -23.79 -6.07
N ALA A 16 30.85 -23.94 -6.24
CA ALA A 16 31.84 -23.43 -5.31
C ALA A 16 31.97 -21.89 -5.37
N TYR A 17 32.50 -21.27 -4.34
CA TYR A 17 32.71 -19.81 -4.31
C TYR A 17 33.62 -19.34 -5.46
N LYS A 18 34.71 -20.10 -5.79
CA LYS A 18 35.59 -19.79 -6.94
C LYS A 18 34.87 -19.81 -8.28
N ASP A 19 33.77 -20.58 -8.37
CA ASP A 19 32.96 -20.73 -9.59
C ASP A 19 31.76 -19.79 -9.59
N GLY A 20 31.72 -18.83 -8.64
CA GLY A 20 30.70 -17.77 -8.56
C GLY A 20 29.43 -18.19 -7.81
N TYR A 21 29.55 -18.89 -6.66
CA TYR A 21 28.41 -19.16 -5.78
C TYR A 21 27.64 -17.87 -5.48
N THR A 22 26.33 -17.95 -5.53
CA THR A 22 25.40 -16.90 -5.12
C THR A 22 24.33 -17.48 -4.19
N PRO A 23 23.86 -16.72 -3.18
CA PRO A 23 22.73 -17.14 -2.36
C PRO A 23 21.50 -17.47 -3.21
N SER A 24 20.77 -18.50 -2.81
CA SER A 24 19.52 -18.90 -3.47
C SER A 24 18.34 -18.13 -2.88
N VAL A 25 17.35 -17.84 -3.74
CA VAL A 25 16.08 -17.22 -3.33
C VAL A 25 14.95 -18.09 -3.83
N HIS A 26 14.17 -18.66 -2.91
CA HIS A 26 12.97 -19.44 -3.22
C HIS A 26 12.06 -19.54 -1.99
N ASP A 27 10.79 -19.79 -2.21
CA ASP A 27 9.78 -20.01 -1.16
C ASP A 27 9.72 -18.92 -0.08
N GLY A 28 10.02 -17.66 -0.45
CA GLY A 28 10.02 -16.53 0.49
C GLY A 28 11.23 -16.48 1.42
N PHE A 29 12.30 -17.20 1.10
CA PHE A 29 13.56 -17.17 1.84
C PHE A 29 14.74 -16.91 0.92
N ALA A 30 15.73 -16.18 1.46
CA ALA A 30 17.07 -16.11 0.91
C ALA A 30 17.99 -16.99 1.74
N THR A 31 18.58 -18.02 1.13
CA THR A 31 19.49 -18.96 1.79
C THR A 31 20.93 -18.62 1.41
N ILE A 32 21.73 -18.33 2.42
CA ILE A 32 23.18 -18.07 2.30
C ILE A 32 23.91 -19.27 2.91
N VAL A 33 24.76 -19.92 2.15
CA VAL A 33 25.65 -20.99 2.63
C VAL A 33 27.08 -20.49 2.58
N MET A 34 27.76 -20.47 3.71
CA MET A 34 29.15 -20.01 3.83
C MET A 34 29.99 -21.03 4.63
N PRO A 35 30.81 -21.82 3.95
CA PRO A 35 31.72 -22.76 4.60
C PRO A 35 33.00 -22.02 5.04
N LEU A 36 33.29 -22.02 6.33
CA LEU A 36 34.49 -21.42 6.90
C LEU A 36 35.48 -22.47 7.39
N ILE A 37 36.76 -22.21 7.14
CA ILE A 37 37.88 -23.00 7.64
C ILE A 37 38.69 -22.09 8.58
N ALA A 38 39.02 -22.59 9.77
CA ALA A 38 39.95 -21.90 10.65
C ALA A 38 41.36 -22.03 10.11
N THR A 39 42.05 -20.89 9.91
CA THR A 39 43.42 -20.80 9.40
C THR A 39 44.37 -20.17 10.39
N GLY A 40 43.96 -20.02 11.64
CA GLY A 40 44.76 -19.46 12.72
C GLY A 40 44.42 -20.08 14.08
N ASP A 41 44.96 -19.54 15.15
CA ASP A 41 44.74 -20.04 16.51
C ASP A 41 43.32 -19.66 16.99
N VAL A 42 42.36 -20.52 16.65
CA VAL A 42 40.97 -20.46 17.11
C VAL A 42 40.82 -21.59 18.16
N LYS A 43 40.50 -21.18 19.39
CA LYS A 43 40.14 -22.14 20.43
C LYS A 43 38.67 -22.40 20.46
N GLY A 44 38.32 -23.67 20.65
CA GLY A 44 36.93 -24.13 20.63
C GLY A 44 36.47 -24.57 19.25
N ASN A 45 35.35 -25.23 19.21
CA ASN A 45 34.82 -25.86 18.02
C ASN A 45 33.51 -25.18 17.54
N SER A 46 33.27 -23.94 17.95
CA SER A 46 32.06 -23.19 17.58
C SER A 46 32.33 -21.74 17.33
N VAL A 47 31.54 -21.15 16.48
CA VAL A 47 31.51 -19.74 16.17
C VAL A 47 30.08 -19.20 16.37
N THR A 48 29.98 -17.96 16.82
CA THR A 48 28.73 -17.19 16.81
C THR A 48 28.63 -16.42 15.51
N VAL A 49 27.49 -16.52 14.86
CA VAL A 49 27.22 -15.89 13.57
C VAL A 49 26.06 -14.92 13.73
N THR A 50 26.28 -13.67 13.36
CA THR A 50 25.28 -12.60 13.44
C THR A 50 25.14 -11.94 12.07
N PRO A 51 24.02 -12.12 11.34
CA PRO A 51 23.82 -11.38 10.11
C PRO A 51 23.34 -9.96 10.35
N GLY A 52 23.88 -9.00 9.59
CA GLY A 52 23.43 -7.63 9.51
C GLY A 52 22.66 -7.42 8.20
N LEU A 53 21.40 -7.03 8.31
CA LEU A 53 20.46 -6.95 7.19
C LEU A 53 20.32 -5.55 6.57
N GLY A 54 21.17 -4.60 6.96
CA GLY A 54 21.13 -3.22 6.48
C GLY A 54 20.04 -2.37 7.14
N SER A 55 19.58 -1.34 6.43
CA SER A 55 18.52 -0.43 6.90
C SER A 55 17.14 -1.12 6.86
N THR A 56 16.26 -0.81 7.82
CA THR A 56 14.90 -1.34 7.87
C THR A 56 13.99 -0.76 6.78
N THR A 57 14.32 0.41 6.24
CA THR A 57 13.42 1.14 5.33
C THR A 57 13.34 0.53 3.92
N ASP A 58 14.47 -0.03 3.43
CA ASP A 58 14.55 -0.54 2.06
C ASP A 58 15.04 -2.00 2.01
N SER A 59 15.06 -2.68 3.16
CA SER A 59 15.51 -4.07 3.24
C SER A 59 14.42 -5.03 2.78
N PRO A 60 14.75 -6.00 1.91
CA PRO A 60 13.80 -7.04 1.52
C PRO A 60 13.59 -8.10 2.60
N PHE A 61 14.32 -8.04 3.72
CA PHE A 61 14.33 -9.06 4.76
C PHE A 61 13.37 -8.73 5.90
N VAL A 62 12.71 -9.75 6.43
CA VAL A 62 11.96 -9.64 7.69
C VAL A 62 12.95 -9.57 8.85
N TYR A 63 12.87 -8.51 9.66
CA TYR A 63 13.76 -8.30 10.81
C TYR A 63 13.34 -9.18 11.98
N ARG A 64 14.24 -10.12 12.33
CA ARG A 64 14.15 -10.94 13.52
C ARG A 64 15.55 -11.37 13.97
N ASN A 65 15.66 -12.04 15.10
CA ASN A 65 16.94 -12.55 15.55
C ASN A 65 17.36 -13.79 14.74
N TYR A 66 18.36 -13.61 13.88
CA TYR A 66 19.00 -14.69 13.10
C TYR A 66 20.35 -15.13 13.66
N GLN A 67 20.78 -14.59 14.82
CA GLN A 67 22.01 -14.99 15.46
C GLN A 67 21.99 -16.49 15.81
N LYS A 68 23.08 -17.19 15.54
CA LYS A 68 23.22 -18.59 15.89
C LYS A 68 24.65 -19.01 16.14
N THR A 69 24.80 -20.13 16.83
CA THR A 69 26.10 -20.78 17.04
C THR A 69 26.26 -21.95 16.08
N VAL A 70 27.37 -21.97 15.36
CA VAL A 70 27.73 -23.01 14.40
C VAL A 70 28.93 -23.79 14.92
N LYS A 71 28.83 -25.09 14.98
CA LYS A 71 29.93 -25.97 15.40
C LYS A 71 30.74 -26.46 14.20
N GLN A 72 32.04 -26.57 14.40
CA GLN A 72 32.92 -27.27 13.46
C GLN A 72 32.56 -28.75 13.40
N LYS A 73 32.44 -29.26 12.20
CA LYS A 73 32.20 -30.71 11.96
C LYS A 73 32.72 -31.11 10.59
N LYS A 74 32.79 -32.43 10.37
CA LYS A 74 33.03 -32.97 9.03
C LYS A 74 31.78 -32.81 8.20
N ASN A 75 31.83 -31.92 7.22
CA ASN A 75 30.75 -31.66 6.26
C ASN A 75 31.03 -32.42 4.97
N ILE A 76 29.98 -32.87 4.28
CA ILE A 76 30.08 -33.50 2.97
C ILE A 76 30.39 -32.42 1.94
N VAL A 77 31.37 -32.67 1.08
CA VAL A 77 31.77 -31.80 -0.04
C VAL A 77 31.89 -32.61 -1.31
N ASP A 78 31.66 -32.00 -2.45
CA ASP A 78 31.79 -32.58 -3.80
C ASP A 78 31.04 -33.92 -3.92
N GLY A 79 29.89 -34.04 -3.30
CA GLY A 79 28.99 -35.19 -3.30
C GLY A 79 29.35 -36.31 -2.30
N ASN A 80 30.62 -36.65 -2.08
CA ASN A 80 30.99 -37.79 -1.25
C ASN A 80 32.26 -37.65 -0.41
N LYS A 81 33.00 -36.57 -0.54
CA LYS A 81 34.16 -36.26 0.31
C LYS A 81 33.73 -35.56 1.59
N THR A 82 34.57 -35.50 2.57
CA THR A 82 34.33 -34.75 3.81
C THR A 82 35.43 -33.78 4.12
N LYS A 83 35.07 -32.63 4.65
CA LYS A 83 36.00 -31.61 5.09
C LYS A 83 35.56 -31.01 6.42
N GLU A 84 36.48 -30.81 7.35
CA GLU A 84 36.21 -30.09 8.59
C GLU A 84 36.02 -28.62 8.33
N SER A 85 34.86 -28.12 8.68
CA SER A 85 34.49 -26.73 8.45
C SER A 85 33.33 -26.28 9.35
N TYR A 86 33.20 -24.96 9.51
CA TYR A 86 32.01 -24.34 10.07
C TYR A 86 31.07 -24.04 8.91
N LEU A 87 30.07 -24.90 8.69
CA LEU A 87 29.09 -24.68 7.62
C LEU A 87 27.99 -23.75 8.13
N ILE A 88 28.09 -22.47 7.78
CA ILE A 88 27.09 -21.47 8.10
C ILE A 88 26.00 -21.58 7.03
N ARG A 89 24.76 -21.73 7.47
CA ARG A 89 23.58 -21.59 6.66
C ARG A 89 22.67 -20.56 7.28
N LEU A 90 22.30 -19.52 6.57
CA LEU A 90 21.37 -18.47 6.98
C LEU A 90 20.15 -18.54 6.07
N ASP A 91 18.98 -18.78 6.64
CA ASP A 91 17.71 -18.70 5.95
C ASP A 91 17.03 -17.40 6.40
N LEU A 92 17.10 -16.39 5.57
CA LEU A 92 16.58 -15.06 5.82
C LEU A 92 15.19 -14.97 5.20
N GLU A 93 14.18 -14.76 6.01
CA GLU A 93 12.81 -14.58 5.54
C GLU A 93 12.68 -13.27 4.76
N LEU A 94 12.01 -13.33 3.62
CA LEU A 94 11.81 -12.19 2.73
C LEU A 94 10.44 -11.55 2.96
N SER A 95 10.41 -10.22 2.92
CA SER A 95 9.17 -9.46 2.96
C SER A 95 8.29 -9.78 1.75
N PRO A 96 6.97 -9.91 1.90
CA PRO A 96 6.06 -10.04 0.77
C PRO A 96 6.07 -8.79 -0.13
N ASP A 97 6.47 -7.64 0.41
CA ASP A 97 6.56 -6.37 -0.32
C ASP A 97 7.96 -6.05 -0.86
N ARG A 98 8.84 -7.08 -0.91
CA ARG A 98 10.21 -6.92 -1.38
C ARG A 98 10.29 -6.35 -2.79
N ILE A 99 11.34 -5.58 -3.04
CA ILE A 99 11.64 -4.99 -4.34
C ILE A 99 12.78 -5.79 -4.99
N ASN A 100 12.77 -5.92 -6.29
CA ASN A 100 13.85 -6.54 -7.04
C ASN A 100 15.13 -5.72 -6.91
N GLY A 101 16.26 -6.40 -6.72
CA GLY A 101 17.54 -5.74 -6.50
C GLY A 101 18.61 -6.66 -5.95
N ILE A 102 19.79 -6.07 -5.67
CA ILE A 102 20.92 -6.77 -5.05
C ILE A 102 21.14 -6.17 -3.68
N TYR A 103 21.05 -6.99 -2.65
CA TYR A 103 21.09 -6.57 -1.26
C TYR A 103 22.26 -7.17 -0.52
N PRO A 104 23.14 -6.34 0.09
CA PRO A 104 24.24 -6.82 0.89
C PRO A 104 23.77 -7.33 2.24
N VAL A 105 24.25 -8.50 2.63
CA VAL A 105 24.10 -9.07 3.97
C VAL A 105 25.46 -9.20 4.58
N THR A 106 25.71 -8.47 5.67
CA THR A 106 26.94 -8.60 6.46
C THR A 106 26.82 -9.82 7.36
N ILE A 107 27.87 -10.63 7.45
CA ILE A 107 27.91 -11.83 8.28
C ILE A 107 29.07 -11.70 9.24
N ASP A 108 28.76 -11.35 10.49
CA ASP A 108 29.74 -11.19 11.55
C ASP A 108 29.97 -12.51 12.25
N ILE A 109 31.23 -12.90 12.35
CA ILE A 109 31.70 -14.13 12.96
C ILE A 109 32.50 -13.80 14.21
N GLU A 110 32.15 -14.42 15.32
CA GLU A 110 32.90 -14.31 16.58
C GLU A 110 33.25 -15.69 17.12
N ALA A 111 34.49 -15.86 17.49
CA ALA A 111 35.01 -17.08 18.12
C ALA A 111 35.99 -16.74 19.23
N VAL A 112 36.32 -17.72 20.09
CA VAL A 112 37.35 -17.59 21.11
C VAL A 112 38.75 -17.82 20.49
N GLY A 113 39.64 -16.90 20.66
CA GLY A 113 41.05 -17.01 20.23
C GLY A 113 41.97 -17.64 21.25
N GLY A 114 43.23 -17.86 20.84
CA GLY A 114 44.26 -18.57 21.62
C GLY A 114 44.52 -18.02 23.02
N ASP A 115 44.58 -16.71 23.17
CA ASP A 115 44.86 -16.03 24.44
C ASP A 115 43.60 -15.54 25.16
N ASN A 116 42.46 -16.22 24.99
CA ASN A 116 41.12 -15.85 25.47
C ASN A 116 40.60 -14.51 24.91
N GLY A 117 41.24 -13.99 23.88
CA GLY A 117 40.72 -12.89 23.09
C GLY A 117 39.63 -13.29 22.13
N ALA A 118 38.73 -12.39 21.77
CA ALA A 118 37.72 -12.67 20.71
C ALA A 118 38.39 -12.54 19.33
N VAL A 119 38.16 -13.56 18.48
CA VAL A 119 38.48 -13.48 17.06
C VAL A 119 37.18 -13.04 16.36
N ARG A 120 37.20 -11.85 15.77
CA ARG A 120 36.08 -11.27 15.02
C ARG A 120 36.45 -11.09 13.58
N GLN A 121 35.52 -11.48 12.70
CA GLN A 121 35.72 -11.33 11.27
C GLN A 121 34.33 -11.13 10.61
N SER A 122 34.30 -10.27 9.58
CA SER A 122 33.07 -9.93 8.86
C SER A 122 33.20 -10.28 7.38
N TYR A 123 32.13 -10.78 6.80
CA TYR A 123 32.00 -11.06 5.38
C TYR A 123 30.74 -10.39 4.84
N THR A 124 30.69 -10.17 3.52
CA THR A 124 29.49 -9.66 2.87
C THR A 124 29.03 -10.67 1.80
N ALA A 125 27.80 -11.09 1.89
CA ALA A 125 27.12 -11.85 0.85
C ALA A 125 26.13 -10.93 0.14
N TYR A 126 25.96 -11.11 -1.17
CA TYR A 126 25.01 -10.34 -1.97
C TYR A 126 23.84 -11.25 -2.35
N VAL A 127 22.65 -10.88 -1.90
CA VAL A 127 21.40 -11.58 -2.24
C VAL A 127 20.73 -10.87 -3.39
N THR A 128 20.47 -11.59 -4.48
CA THR A 128 19.76 -11.05 -5.65
C THR A 128 18.29 -11.44 -5.57
N ILE A 129 17.40 -10.46 -5.51
CA ILE A 129 15.95 -10.64 -5.50
C ILE A 129 15.43 -10.33 -6.91
N THR A 130 14.70 -11.29 -7.49
CA THR A 130 14.09 -11.18 -8.84
C THR A 130 12.61 -11.56 -8.86
N ASP A 131 12.07 -11.94 -7.72
CA ASP A 131 10.69 -12.38 -7.53
C ASP A 131 9.85 -11.38 -6.72
N GLY A 132 10.34 -10.16 -6.57
CA GLY A 132 9.69 -9.03 -5.91
C GLY A 132 9.04 -8.06 -6.90
N LYS A 133 8.66 -6.89 -6.39
CA LYS A 133 8.17 -5.76 -7.20
C LYS A 133 9.31 -5.18 -8.04
N ASP A 134 8.99 -4.72 -9.24
CA ASP A 134 9.94 -4.00 -10.08
C ASP A 134 10.21 -2.61 -9.47
N PRO A 135 11.48 -2.20 -9.24
CA PRO A 135 11.78 -0.86 -8.74
C PRO A 135 11.33 0.26 -9.69
N ASP A 136 11.24 -0.02 -10.98
CA ASP A 136 10.81 0.92 -12.02
C ASP A 136 9.31 0.82 -12.32
N GLU A 137 8.57 -0.08 -11.67
CA GLU A 137 7.12 -0.15 -11.83
C GLU A 137 6.49 1.15 -11.30
N PRO A 138 5.81 1.93 -12.16
CA PRO A 138 5.20 3.16 -11.72
C PRO A 138 4.21 2.84 -10.61
N THR A 139 4.42 3.43 -9.44
CA THR A 139 3.44 3.39 -8.36
C THR A 139 2.09 3.75 -8.97
N PRO A 140 1.04 2.93 -8.84
CA PRO A 140 -0.26 3.28 -9.39
C PRO A 140 -0.58 4.68 -8.91
N THR A 141 -0.69 5.61 -9.86
CA THR A 141 -1.08 6.99 -9.55
C THR A 141 -2.36 6.88 -8.75
N PRO A 142 -2.44 7.43 -7.51
CA PRO A 142 -3.70 7.44 -6.79
C PRO A 142 -4.74 7.98 -7.75
N ASP A 143 -5.84 7.27 -7.94
CA ASP A 143 -6.94 7.78 -8.73
C ASP A 143 -7.16 9.22 -8.30
N PRO A 144 -7.23 10.18 -9.25
CA PRO A 144 -7.46 11.58 -8.89
C PRO A 144 -8.66 11.57 -7.95
N PRO A 145 -8.59 12.28 -6.81
CA PRO A 145 -9.65 12.22 -5.80
C PRO A 145 -10.97 12.38 -6.53
N SER A 146 -11.77 11.33 -6.50
CA SER A 146 -13.06 11.31 -7.21
C SER A 146 -13.80 12.51 -6.63
N SER A 147 -13.98 13.56 -7.44
CA SER A 147 -14.74 14.74 -7.01
C SER A 147 -16.10 14.21 -6.61
N GLN A 148 -16.45 14.36 -5.33
CA GLN A 148 -17.75 13.89 -4.87
C GLN A 148 -18.81 14.54 -5.77
N PRO A 149 -19.78 13.77 -6.25
CA PRO A 149 -20.83 14.32 -7.10
C PRO A 149 -21.54 15.43 -6.32
N LYS A 150 -21.67 16.58 -6.95
CA LYS A 150 -22.29 17.77 -6.35
C LYS A 150 -23.49 18.16 -7.20
N VAL A 151 -24.64 18.27 -6.55
CA VAL A 151 -25.85 18.80 -7.19
C VAL A 151 -25.86 20.32 -7.10
N ILE A 152 -26.20 20.95 -8.19
CA ILE A 152 -26.40 22.41 -8.23
C ILE A 152 -27.75 22.73 -8.88
N VAL A 153 -28.31 23.87 -8.56
CA VAL A 153 -29.40 24.46 -9.31
C VAL A 153 -28.80 25.06 -10.60
N ASN A 154 -29.15 24.49 -11.73
CA ASN A 154 -28.67 24.93 -13.05
C ASN A 154 -29.52 26.04 -13.66
N GLY A 155 -30.77 26.15 -13.20
CA GLY A 155 -31.72 27.19 -13.65
C GLY A 155 -33.10 26.99 -13.04
N TYR A 156 -33.95 27.95 -13.21
CA TYR A 156 -35.36 27.84 -12.83
C TYR A 156 -36.24 28.69 -13.75
N THR A 157 -37.53 28.34 -13.83
CA THR A 157 -38.56 29.10 -14.48
C THR A 157 -39.78 29.23 -13.57
N VAL A 158 -40.49 30.32 -13.64
CA VAL A 158 -41.73 30.52 -12.90
C VAL A 158 -42.88 30.71 -13.93
N GLU A 159 -43.81 29.80 -13.89
CA GLU A 159 -45.05 29.96 -14.67
C GLU A 159 -45.95 31.03 -14.02
N SER A 160 -46.58 31.85 -14.82
CA SER A 160 -47.40 32.99 -14.37
C SER A 160 -46.58 34.08 -13.68
N SER A 161 -45.48 34.52 -14.33
CA SER A 161 -44.68 35.67 -13.88
C SER A 161 -45.16 36.97 -14.55
N PRO A 162 -45.47 38.06 -13.80
CA PRO A 162 -45.41 38.17 -12.34
C PRO A 162 -46.54 37.35 -11.65
N VAL A 163 -46.24 36.80 -10.46
CA VAL A 163 -47.21 36.12 -9.64
C VAL A 163 -48.12 37.14 -8.94
N THR A 164 -49.43 36.95 -9.10
CA THR A 164 -50.43 37.81 -8.48
C THR A 164 -50.84 37.23 -7.09
N ALA A 165 -51.04 38.11 -6.09
CA ALA A 165 -51.53 37.71 -4.78
C ALA A 165 -52.90 36.99 -4.90
N GLY A 166 -53.03 35.83 -4.25
CA GLY A 166 -54.18 34.98 -4.33
C GLY A 166 -54.15 33.95 -5.46
N ASP A 167 -53.16 34.01 -6.38
CA ASP A 167 -53.02 33.02 -7.46
C ASP A 167 -52.08 31.89 -7.12
N SER A 168 -52.15 30.85 -7.90
CA SER A 168 -51.14 29.77 -7.85
C SER A 168 -49.99 30.05 -8.80
N CYS A 169 -48.83 29.64 -8.44
CA CYS A 169 -47.63 29.69 -9.30
C CYS A 169 -46.87 28.33 -9.24
N THR A 170 -46.28 27.99 -10.37
CA THR A 170 -45.45 26.79 -10.49
C THR A 170 -44.03 27.23 -10.76
N VAL A 171 -43.11 26.73 -9.96
CA VAL A 171 -41.66 26.92 -10.09
C VAL A 171 -41.04 25.61 -10.56
N ARG A 172 -40.45 25.61 -11.75
CA ARG A 172 -39.68 24.47 -12.30
C ARG A 172 -38.22 24.77 -12.07
N ILE A 173 -37.53 23.84 -11.40
CA ILE A 173 -36.12 23.98 -11.03
C ILE A 173 -35.33 22.88 -11.70
N THR A 174 -34.32 23.23 -12.48
CA THR A 174 -33.41 22.29 -13.10
C THR A 174 -32.22 22.05 -12.19
N LEU A 175 -32.08 20.83 -11.73
CA LEU A 175 -30.92 20.34 -10.96
C LEU A 175 -29.91 19.67 -11.89
N LYS A 176 -28.62 19.82 -11.62
CA LYS A 176 -27.54 19.22 -12.40
C LYS A 176 -26.52 18.51 -11.51
N ASN A 177 -26.19 17.29 -11.88
CA ASN A 177 -25.01 16.62 -11.34
C ASN A 177 -23.75 17.15 -12.04
N THR A 178 -22.86 17.79 -11.30
CA THR A 178 -21.62 18.38 -11.84
C THR A 178 -20.48 17.38 -12.02
N SER A 179 -20.63 16.16 -11.50
CA SER A 179 -19.63 15.11 -11.69
C SER A 179 -19.61 14.62 -13.14
N GLY A 180 -18.43 14.57 -13.74
CA GLY A 180 -18.23 13.95 -15.06
C GLY A 180 -18.03 12.43 -14.99
N THR A 181 -17.92 11.85 -13.79
CA THR A 181 -17.51 10.46 -13.60
C THR A 181 -18.49 9.62 -12.77
N GLN A 182 -19.26 10.24 -11.86
CA GLN A 182 -20.10 9.55 -10.89
C GLN A 182 -21.58 9.98 -11.00
N SER A 183 -22.49 9.00 -10.94
CA SER A 183 -23.93 9.21 -10.79
C SER A 183 -24.28 9.38 -9.30
N ILE A 184 -25.37 10.11 -9.01
CA ILE A 184 -25.93 10.27 -7.68
C ILE A 184 -27.13 9.34 -7.58
N GLN A 185 -27.23 8.63 -6.48
CA GLN A 185 -28.37 7.74 -6.17
C GLN A 185 -29.06 8.21 -4.89
N ASN A 186 -30.38 7.98 -4.83
CA ASN A 186 -31.20 8.29 -3.66
C ASN A 186 -31.11 9.76 -3.22
N LEU A 187 -31.12 10.69 -4.19
CA LEU A 187 -31.11 12.10 -3.89
C LEU A 187 -32.48 12.53 -3.34
N THR A 188 -32.46 13.14 -2.18
CA THR A 188 -33.63 13.76 -1.57
C THR A 188 -33.51 15.27 -1.63
N VAL A 189 -34.52 15.94 -2.17
CA VAL A 189 -34.58 17.40 -2.26
C VAL A 189 -35.75 17.91 -1.45
N THR A 190 -35.47 18.68 -0.39
CA THR A 190 -36.52 19.31 0.43
C THR A 190 -36.58 20.79 0.10
N ALA A 191 -37.77 21.29 -0.20
CA ALA A 191 -38.01 22.67 -0.57
C ALA A 191 -38.71 23.44 0.54
N ALA A 192 -38.22 24.62 0.89
CA ALA A 192 -38.84 25.54 1.83
C ALA A 192 -38.91 26.95 1.26
N CYS A 193 -40.06 27.62 1.39
CA CYS A 193 -40.20 29.04 1.12
C CYS A 193 -40.03 29.82 2.43
N ASP A 194 -39.34 30.98 2.37
CA ASP A 194 -39.10 31.86 3.52
C ASP A 194 -40.33 32.64 3.98
N SER A 195 -41.44 32.54 3.24
CA SER A 195 -42.67 33.30 3.53
C SER A 195 -43.83 32.37 3.87
N PRO A 196 -44.56 32.61 4.96
CA PRO A 196 -45.78 31.86 5.29
C PRO A 196 -46.94 32.13 4.32
N ASN A 197 -46.83 33.21 3.50
CA ASN A 197 -47.84 33.57 2.51
C ASN A 197 -47.79 32.67 1.23
N PHE A 198 -46.83 31.78 1.15
CA PHE A 198 -46.70 30.80 0.08
C PHE A 198 -46.97 29.40 0.61
N ALA A 199 -48.15 28.86 0.37
CA ALA A 199 -48.48 27.48 0.77
C ALA A 199 -48.12 26.52 -0.37
N LEU A 200 -47.24 25.57 -0.07
CA LEU A 200 -46.90 24.49 -1.00
C LEU A 200 -48.14 23.64 -1.30
N GLN A 201 -48.39 23.39 -2.55
CA GLN A 201 -49.56 22.59 -3.04
C GLN A 201 -49.17 21.16 -3.42
N ASN A 202 -47.87 20.85 -3.40
CA ASN A 202 -47.41 19.47 -3.60
C ASN A 202 -47.80 18.60 -2.39
N ASP A 203 -47.99 17.31 -2.58
CA ASP A 203 -48.28 16.36 -1.50
C ASP A 203 -47.17 16.27 -0.44
N SER A 204 -45.97 16.63 -0.84
CA SER A 204 -44.76 16.65 0.03
C SER A 204 -43.87 17.82 -0.33
N ASP A 205 -43.18 18.36 0.68
CA ASP A 205 -42.07 19.32 0.50
C ASP A 205 -40.77 18.62 0.08
N THR A 206 -40.78 17.29 0.08
CA THR A 206 -39.63 16.46 -0.18
C THR A 206 -39.85 15.63 -1.44
N ILE A 207 -38.91 15.78 -2.38
CA ILE A 207 -38.89 15.11 -3.69
C ILE A 207 -37.75 14.12 -3.70
N PHE A 208 -38.07 12.88 -4.10
CA PHE A 208 -37.08 11.80 -4.22
C PHE A 208 -36.71 11.59 -5.69
N ILE A 209 -35.40 11.58 -5.95
CA ILE A 209 -34.82 11.29 -7.27
C ILE A 209 -33.95 10.04 -7.12
N SER A 210 -34.39 8.92 -7.71
CA SER A 210 -33.71 7.63 -7.56
C SER A 210 -32.30 7.65 -8.11
N THR A 211 -32.07 8.29 -9.26
CA THR A 211 -30.77 8.39 -9.91
C THR A 211 -30.65 9.70 -10.70
N LEU A 212 -29.53 10.36 -10.57
CA LEU A 212 -29.13 11.48 -11.43
C LEU A 212 -27.75 11.18 -12.01
N ASP A 213 -27.70 10.79 -13.27
CA ASP A 213 -26.48 10.35 -13.92
C ASP A 213 -25.43 11.46 -14.03
N LYS A 214 -24.19 11.03 -14.26
CA LYS A 214 -23.06 11.93 -14.41
C LYS A 214 -23.30 12.99 -15.49
N GLY A 215 -23.14 14.26 -15.14
CA GLY A 215 -23.31 15.40 -16.05
C GLY A 215 -24.74 15.69 -16.46
N GLN A 216 -25.72 14.84 -16.06
CA GLN A 216 -27.11 14.99 -16.44
C GLN A 216 -27.87 15.99 -15.58
N THR A 217 -29.03 16.41 -16.08
CA THR A 217 -29.98 17.30 -15.41
C THR A 217 -31.29 16.58 -15.18
N THR A 218 -32.00 17.02 -14.15
CA THR A 218 -33.39 16.63 -13.88
C THR A 218 -34.18 17.87 -13.50
N GLU A 219 -35.48 17.86 -13.74
CA GLU A 219 -36.38 18.94 -13.39
C GLU A 219 -37.28 18.53 -12.22
N ILE A 220 -37.43 19.41 -11.26
CA ILE A 220 -38.42 19.30 -10.18
C ILE A 220 -39.41 20.45 -10.28
N GLU A 221 -40.66 20.16 -9.89
CA GLU A 221 -41.75 21.11 -9.96
C GLU A 221 -42.32 21.36 -8.57
N LEU A 222 -42.43 22.63 -8.21
CA LEU A 222 -42.98 23.11 -6.94
C LEU A 222 -44.13 24.04 -7.25
N SER A 223 -45.35 23.69 -6.80
CA SER A 223 -46.52 24.47 -6.95
C SER A 223 -46.89 25.18 -5.64
N TYR A 224 -47.05 26.46 -5.69
CA TYR A 224 -47.41 27.27 -4.51
C TYR A 224 -48.74 27.99 -4.75
N LYS A 225 -49.51 28.14 -3.70
CA LYS A 225 -50.66 29.03 -3.62
C LYS A 225 -50.28 30.25 -2.79
N THR A 226 -50.44 31.45 -3.33
CA THR A 226 -50.19 32.69 -2.61
C THR A 226 -51.40 33.13 -1.83
N ASP A 227 -51.19 33.77 -0.68
CA ASP A 227 -52.25 34.45 0.06
C ASP A 227 -52.67 35.74 -0.67
N LEU A 228 -53.96 36.12 -0.52
CA LEU A 228 -54.52 37.37 -1.09
C LEU A 228 -53.82 38.62 -0.56
N GLN A 229 -53.20 38.54 0.63
CA GLN A 229 -52.50 39.66 1.25
C GLN A 229 -50.98 39.58 1.06
N THR A 230 -50.50 38.75 0.14
CA THR A 230 -49.07 38.61 -0.15
C THR A 230 -48.49 39.92 -0.63
N PRO A 231 -47.53 40.55 0.07
CA PRO A 231 -46.90 41.78 -0.37
C PRO A 231 -46.12 41.59 -1.67
N GLY A 232 -46.06 42.65 -2.49
CA GLY A 232 -45.19 42.64 -3.66
C GLY A 232 -43.72 42.74 -3.24
N ALA A 233 -43.04 41.59 -3.20
CA ALA A 233 -41.65 41.46 -2.78
C ALA A 233 -40.95 40.33 -3.52
N ARG A 234 -39.66 40.13 -3.28
CA ARG A 234 -38.89 38.95 -3.67
C ARG A 234 -38.96 37.94 -2.54
N TYR A 235 -39.20 36.69 -2.87
CA TYR A 235 -39.30 35.58 -1.95
C TYR A 235 -38.23 34.54 -2.30
N GLN A 236 -37.69 33.88 -1.28
CA GLN A 236 -36.63 32.92 -1.45
C GLN A 236 -37.17 31.51 -1.26
N ILE A 237 -36.84 30.63 -2.20
CA ILE A 237 -37.03 29.18 -2.04
C ILE A 237 -35.67 28.57 -1.77
N THR A 238 -35.55 27.87 -0.64
CA THR A 238 -34.35 27.15 -0.24
C THR A 238 -34.51 25.67 -0.53
N LEU A 239 -33.50 25.06 -1.14
CA LEU A 239 -33.46 23.62 -1.38
C LEU A 239 -32.37 23.03 -0.50
N ALA A 240 -32.72 22.01 0.29
CA ALA A 240 -31.79 21.12 0.98
C ALA A 240 -31.66 19.82 0.19
N MET A 241 -30.44 19.35 -0.05
CA MET A 241 -30.14 18.19 -0.87
C MET A 241 -29.15 17.27 -0.17
#